data_beb9a41ff1fb2232200b1265d8f96804
#
_entry.id   beb9a41ff1fb2232200b1265d8f96804
#
_cell.length_a   1.000
_cell.length_b   1.000
_cell.length_c   1.000
_cell.angle_alpha   90.00
_cell.angle_beta   90.00
_cell.angle_gamma   90.00
#
_symmetry.space_group_name_H-M   'P 1'
#
loop_
_entity.id
_entity.type
_entity.pdbx_description
1 polymer ?
#
loop_
_entity_poly.entity_id
_entity_poly.type
_entity_poly.pdbx_seq_one_letter_code
_entity_poly.pdbx_strand_id
1 'polypeptide(L)'
;GYPDNMERFVFFMKSGLEQLLRLEMDADIIHCHDSHPALIPALIRVNYHDDPFFACMGTLLTIHNIAYQGIYPKEALYYAGIDMGHFYPLSPFEFYGKVNFMKAGIQFADKINTVSPTYAAEIQTGPEFGFGLEGVLRSRSEDVCGIVNGIDVEEWNPETDPYLPARFSVRDLSGKAE
;
A
#
# COMPACT_ATOMS: atom_id res chain seq x y z
N GLY A 1 -3.38 10.28 15.14
CA GLY A 1 -2.00 9.85 14.92
C GLY A 1 -1.03 10.66 15.73
N TYR A 2 0.22 10.24 15.80
CA TYR A 2 1.26 11.03 16.47
C TYR A 2 1.66 12.22 15.59
N PRO A 3 2.05 13.37 16.19
CA PRO A 3 2.40 14.58 15.44
C PRO A 3 3.67 14.41 14.58
N ASP A 4 4.53 13.45 14.93
CA ASP A 4 5.80 13.12 14.27
C ASP A 4 5.69 11.91 13.31
N ASN A 5 4.48 11.52 12.90
CA ASN A 5 4.29 10.35 12.04
C ASN A 5 5.02 10.47 10.68
N MET A 6 5.14 11.67 10.14
CA MET A 6 5.88 11.90 8.90
C MET A 6 7.33 11.43 9.02
N GLU A 7 8.03 11.93 10.04
CA GLU A 7 9.44 11.61 10.30
C GLU A 7 9.60 10.12 10.64
N ARG A 8 8.69 9.56 11.44
CA ARG A 8 8.70 8.15 11.83
C ARG A 8 8.55 7.22 10.63
N PHE A 9 7.63 7.52 9.72
CA PHE A 9 7.43 6.66 8.54
C PHE A 9 8.56 6.83 7.52
N VAL A 10 9.07 8.05 7.33
CA VAL A 10 10.27 8.25 6.49
C VAL A 10 11.47 7.50 7.09
N PHE A 11 11.68 7.59 8.40
CA PHE A 11 12.75 6.85 9.08
C PHE A 11 12.57 5.34 8.91
N PHE A 12 11.36 4.82 9.12
CA PHE A 12 11.03 3.41 8.92
C PHE A 12 11.39 2.93 7.51
N MET A 13 10.96 3.66 6.49
CA MET A 13 11.22 3.29 5.09
C MET A 13 12.71 3.32 4.74
N LYS A 14 13.41 4.38 5.11
CA LYS A 14 14.86 4.50 4.85
C LYS A 14 15.65 3.45 5.62
N SER A 15 15.34 3.25 6.90
CA SER A 15 16.01 2.22 7.71
C SER A 15 15.78 0.81 7.17
N GLY A 16 14.58 0.52 6.67
CA GLY A 16 14.28 -0.77 6.04
C GLY A 16 15.14 -1.02 4.80
N LEU A 17 15.23 -0.04 3.90
CA LEU A 17 16.08 -0.14 2.70
C LEU A 17 17.58 -0.28 3.06
N GLU A 18 18.06 0.53 4.01
CA GLU A 18 19.45 0.45 4.50
C GLU A 18 19.76 -0.90 5.16
N GLN A 19 18.80 -1.49 5.88
CA GLN A 19 18.98 -2.83 6.48
C GLN A 19 19.04 -3.91 5.42
N LEU A 20 18.17 -3.87 4.40
CA LEU A 20 18.23 -4.82 3.28
C LEU A 20 19.59 -4.79 2.62
N LEU A 21 20.10 -3.59 2.32
CA LEU A 21 21.41 -3.40 1.69
C LEU A 21 22.56 -3.89 2.59
N ARG A 22 22.59 -3.50 3.88
CA ARG A 22 23.68 -3.82 4.81
C ARG A 22 23.74 -5.28 5.21
N LEU A 23 22.60 -5.94 5.25
CA LEU A 23 22.48 -7.36 5.58
C LEU A 23 22.57 -8.25 4.33
N GLU A 24 22.75 -7.63 3.15
CA GLU A 24 22.81 -8.31 1.84
C GLU A 24 21.65 -9.31 1.69
N MET A 25 20.44 -8.88 2.10
CA MET A 25 19.27 -9.74 2.05
C MET A 25 18.83 -9.94 0.60
N ASP A 26 19.03 -11.13 0.08
CA ASP A 26 18.64 -11.52 -1.27
C ASP A 26 17.10 -11.62 -1.36
N ALA A 27 16.49 -10.57 -1.88
CA ALA A 27 15.05 -10.45 -2.01
C ALA A 27 14.67 -10.13 -3.45
N ASP A 28 13.76 -10.89 -4.02
CA ASP A 28 13.22 -10.65 -5.37
C ASP A 28 12.20 -9.52 -5.38
N ILE A 29 11.42 -9.37 -4.30
CA ILE A 29 10.29 -8.43 -4.22
C ILE A 29 10.28 -7.72 -2.86
N ILE A 30 10.08 -6.40 -2.92
CA ILE A 30 9.75 -5.58 -1.75
C ILE A 30 8.24 -5.34 -1.75
N HIS A 31 7.55 -5.91 -0.76
CA HIS A 31 6.11 -5.82 -0.62
C HIS A 31 5.72 -4.75 0.40
N CYS A 32 5.10 -3.69 -0.06
CA CYS A 32 4.64 -2.54 0.72
C CYS A 32 3.15 -2.63 1.01
N HIS A 33 2.74 -2.32 2.24
CA HIS A 33 1.33 -2.34 2.66
C HIS A 33 0.87 -0.96 3.12
N ASP A 34 -0.12 -0.38 2.44
CA ASP A 34 -0.69 0.94 2.71
C ASP A 34 0.31 2.10 2.65
N SER A 35 -0.07 3.25 3.18
CA SER A 35 0.70 4.48 3.05
C SER A 35 2.00 4.53 3.85
N HIS A 36 2.15 3.71 4.89
CA HIS A 36 3.31 3.75 5.76
C HIS A 36 4.62 3.42 5.03
N PRO A 37 4.71 2.36 4.22
CA PRO A 37 5.86 2.06 3.37
C PRO A 37 5.70 2.54 1.91
N ALA A 38 4.62 3.22 1.55
CA ALA A 38 4.28 3.50 0.15
C ALA A 38 5.31 4.36 -0.60
N LEU A 39 6.18 5.09 0.10
CA LEU A 39 7.25 5.85 -0.54
C LEU A 39 8.44 4.97 -0.96
N ILE A 40 8.56 3.72 -0.48
CA ILE A 40 9.69 2.83 -0.78
C ILE A 40 9.91 2.63 -2.29
N PRO A 41 8.89 2.32 -3.13
CA PRO A 41 9.08 2.21 -4.56
C PRO A 41 9.68 3.46 -5.20
N ALA A 42 9.23 4.66 -4.75
CA ALA A 42 9.77 5.92 -5.21
C ALA A 42 11.23 6.13 -4.75
N LEU A 43 11.56 5.81 -3.49
CA LEU A 43 12.93 5.88 -2.97
C LEU A 43 13.88 5.02 -3.80
N ILE A 44 13.49 3.79 -4.13
CA ILE A 44 14.31 2.90 -4.96
C ILE A 44 14.55 3.52 -6.34
N ARG A 45 13.52 4.04 -6.99
CA ARG A 45 13.61 4.59 -8.37
C ARG A 45 14.28 5.97 -8.44
N VAL A 46 14.30 6.74 -7.35
CA VAL A 46 14.84 8.11 -7.34
C VAL A 46 16.20 8.15 -6.63
N ASN A 47 16.33 7.55 -5.45
CA ASN A 47 17.52 7.67 -4.61
C ASN A 47 18.53 6.54 -4.83
N TYR A 48 18.04 5.34 -5.21
CA TYR A 48 18.84 4.12 -5.38
C TYR A 48 18.83 3.61 -6.83
N HIS A 49 18.48 4.46 -7.80
CA HIS A 49 18.32 4.05 -9.22
C HIS A 49 19.60 3.45 -9.83
N ASP A 50 20.78 3.89 -9.38
CA ASP A 50 22.09 3.40 -9.85
C ASP A 50 22.66 2.28 -8.94
N ASP A 51 21.97 1.91 -7.86
CA ASP A 51 22.46 0.88 -6.96
C ASP A 51 22.11 -0.52 -7.51
N PRO A 52 23.15 -1.34 -7.85
CA PRO A 52 22.92 -2.65 -8.44
C PRO A 52 22.17 -3.61 -7.52
N PHE A 53 22.19 -3.40 -6.21
CA PHE A 53 21.47 -4.21 -5.24
C PHE A 53 19.95 -4.12 -5.44
N PHE A 54 19.43 -2.91 -5.71
CA PHE A 54 17.99 -2.70 -5.94
C PHE A 54 17.56 -2.85 -7.40
N ALA A 55 18.51 -2.95 -8.33
CA ALA A 55 18.21 -2.95 -9.77
C ALA A 55 17.32 -4.11 -10.23
N CYS A 56 17.42 -5.27 -9.56
CA CYS A 56 16.68 -6.48 -9.89
C CYS A 56 15.45 -6.72 -9.00
N MET A 57 15.23 -5.87 -7.98
CA MET A 57 14.12 -6.04 -7.05
C MET A 57 12.83 -5.45 -7.63
N GLY A 58 11.78 -6.28 -7.67
CA GLY A 58 10.42 -5.83 -7.96
C GLY A 58 9.77 -5.18 -6.75
N THR A 59 8.80 -4.31 -6.98
CA THR A 59 8.03 -3.65 -5.93
C THR A 59 6.53 -3.92 -6.08
N LEU A 60 5.89 -4.34 -4.98
CA LEU A 60 4.45 -4.57 -4.90
C LEU A 60 3.86 -3.65 -3.83
N LEU A 61 2.81 -2.93 -4.17
CA LEU A 61 2.04 -2.11 -3.23
C LEU A 61 0.65 -2.71 -3.03
N THR A 62 0.35 -3.12 -1.80
CA THR A 62 -1.02 -3.51 -1.42
C THR A 62 -1.76 -2.34 -0.77
N ILE A 63 -2.93 -2.02 -1.31
CA ILE A 63 -3.85 -1.01 -0.79
C ILE A 63 -4.97 -1.73 -0.03
N HIS A 64 -4.95 -1.67 1.30
CA HIS A 64 -6.02 -2.20 2.14
C HIS A 64 -7.16 -1.19 2.28
N ASN A 65 -6.79 0.11 2.42
CA ASN A 65 -7.76 1.19 2.47
C ASN A 65 -7.19 2.48 1.87
N ILE A 66 -7.68 2.86 0.70
CA ILE A 66 -7.21 4.03 -0.05
C ILE A 66 -7.49 5.38 0.66
N ALA A 67 -8.36 5.41 1.66
CA ALA A 67 -8.61 6.63 2.43
C ALA A 67 -7.41 7.05 3.32
N TYR A 68 -6.51 6.12 3.64
CA TYR A 68 -5.31 6.39 4.45
C TYR A 68 -4.08 6.58 3.56
N GLN A 69 -3.89 7.80 3.05
CA GLN A 69 -2.95 8.08 1.97
C GLN A 69 -1.56 8.53 2.43
N GLY A 70 -1.37 8.89 3.70
CA GLY A 70 -0.11 9.47 4.16
C GLY A 70 0.18 10.81 3.49
N ILE A 71 -0.69 11.81 3.77
CA ILE A 71 -0.58 13.16 3.22
C ILE A 71 0.17 14.05 4.22
N TYR A 72 1.31 14.58 3.81
CA TYR A 72 2.22 15.35 4.63
C TYR A 72 2.65 16.66 3.97
N PRO A 73 3.21 17.63 4.74
CA PRO A 73 3.86 18.80 4.17
C PRO A 73 4.97 18.43 3.19
N LYS A 74 5.28 19.32 2.24
CA LYS A 74 6.30 19.10 1.20
C LYS A 74 7.70 18.79 1.75
N GLU A 75 7.97 19.21 2.99
CA GLU A 75 9.19 18.93 3.74
C GLU A 75 9.45 17.41 3.92
N ALA A 76 8.41 16.59 3.78
CA ALA A 76 8.54 15.12 3.80
C ALA A 76 9.54 14.60 2.77
N LEU A 77 9.64 15.24 1.59
CA LEU A 77 10.64 14.89 0.57
C LEU A 77 12.06 15.17 1.05
N TYR A 78 12.27 16.28 1.73
CA TYR A 78 13.58 16.60 2.31
C TYR A 78 14.03 15.54 3.31
N TYR A 79 13.15 15.14 4.25
CA TYR A 79 13.45 14.06 5.20
C TYR A 79 13.68 12.72 4.49
N ALA A 80 12.98 12.47 3.40
CA ALA A 80 13.16 11.28 2.57
C ALA A 80 14.48 11.31 1.77
N GLY A 81 15.13 12.48 1.64
CA GLY A 81 16.32 12.68 0.81
C GLY A 81 15.98 12.75 -0.68
N ILE A 82 14.74 13.09 -1.02
CA ILE A 82 14.29 13.31 -2.40
C ILE A 82 14.44 14.79 -2.73
N ASP A 83 15.08 15.10 -3.86
CA ASP A 83 15.27 16.48 -4.30
C ASP A 83 13.94 17.20 -4.52
N MET A 84 13.86 18.45 -4.02
CA MET A 84 12.66 19.28 -4.16
C MET A 84 12.27 19.61 -5.61
N GLY A 85 13.16 19.41 -6.56
CA GLY A 85 12.86 19.49 -7.99
C GLY A 85 11.83 18.46 -8.45
N HIS A 86 11.62 17.38 -7.68
CA HIS A 86 10.56 16.42 -7.92
C HIS A 86 9.16 16.90 -7.44
N PHE A 87 9.08 18.02 -6.70
CA PHE A 87 7.83 18.58 -6.21
C PHE A 87 7.33 19.72 -7.11
N TYR A 88 6.55 19.36 -8.10
CA TYR A 88 5.90 20.32 -9.02
C TYR A 88 4.43 19.90 -9.24
N PRO A 89 3.58 20.80 -9.74
CA PRO A 89 2.16 20.47 -9.97
C PRO A 89 1.99 19.20 -10.82
N LEU A 90 1.15 18.30 -10.36
CA LEU A 90 0.87 16.99 -10.97
C LEU A 90 2.03 15.98 -10.93
N SER A 91 3.15 16.29 -10.27
CA SER A 91 4.22 15.29 -10.08
C SER A 91 3.73 14.05 -9.33
N PRO A 92 4.46 12.94 -9.40
CA PRO A 92 4.11 11.73 -8.63
C PRO A 92 3.96 11.95 -7.12
N PHE A 93 4.62 12.96 -6.58
CA PHE A 93 4.63 13.25 -5.14
C PHE A 93 3.58 14.28 -4.73
N GLU A 94 3.26 15.24 -5.60
CA GLU A 94 2.40 16.38 -5.29
C GLU A 94 0.93 15.99 -5.27
N PHE A 95 0.20 16.44 -4.24
CA PHE A 95 -1.23 16.25 -4.08
C PHE A 95 -1.83 17.46 -3.34
N TYR A 96 -2.46 18.36 -4.10
CA TYR A 96 -3.04 19.61 -3.59
C TYR A 96 -2.09 20.43 -2.71
N GLY A 97 -0.85 20.61 -3.18
CA GLY A 97 0.19 21.38 -2.48
C GLY A 97 0.89 20.64 -1.34
N LYS A 98 0.60 19.36 -1.15
CA LYS A 98 1.21 18.46 -0.15
C LYS A 98 1.86 17.27 -0.83
N VAL A 99 2.64 16.51 -0.09
CA VAL A 99 3.17 15.21 -0.52
C VAL A 99 2.19 14.12 -0.13
N ASN A 100 1.91 13.21 -1.05
CA ASN A 100 1.05 12.05 -0.81
C ASN A 100 1.85 10.76 -1.05
N PHE A 101 2.13 10.01 0.02
CA PHE A 101 2.95 8.80 -0.04
C PHE A 101 2.27 7.69 -0.85
N MET A 102 0.96 7.52 -0.68
CA MET A 102 0.19 6.53 -1.45
C MET A 102 0.24 6.84 -2.95
N LYS A 103 0.08 8.12 -3.35
CA LYS A 103 0.20 8.55 -4.74
C LYS A 103 1.56 8.17 -5.31
N ALA A 104 2.64 8.50 -4.58
CA ALA A 104 3.99 8.14 -5.01
C ALA A 104 4.15 6.62 -5.14
N GLY A 105 3.67 5.84 -4.16
CA GLY A 105 3.68 4.39 -4.23
C GLY A 105 2.96 3.84 -5.46
N ILE A 106 1.75 4.33 -5.76
CA ILE A 106 0.99 3.94 -6.95
C ILE A 106 1.74 4.28 -8.24
N GLN A 107 2.43 5.40 -8.30
CA GLN A 107 3.16 5.82 -9.50
C GLN A 107 4.45 5.03 -9.75
N PHE A 108 5.13 4.61 -8.68
CA PHE A 108 6.46 4.00 -8.79
C PHE A 108 6.50 2.49 -8.57
N ALA A 109 5.48 1.88 -7.93
CA ALA A 109 5.44 0.43 -7.75
C ALA A 109 5.31 -0.30 -9.09
N ASP A 110 5.95 -1.47 -9.22
CA ASP A 110 5.83 -2.29 -10.43
C ASP A 110 4.44 -2.91 -10.56
N LYS A 111 3.87 -3.37 -9.44
CA LYS A 111 2.49 -3.88 -9.37
C LYS A 111 1.77 -3.36 -8.14
N ILE A 112 0.46 -3.31 -8.26
CA ILE A 112 -0.45 -2.80 -7.22
C ILE A 112 -1.56 -3.83 -7.02
N ASN A 113 -1.86 -4.17 -5.77
CA ASN A 113 -3.04 -4.95 -5.50
C ASN A 113 -3.90 -4.34 -4.37
N THR A 114 -5.15 -4.73 -4.36
CA THR A 114 -6.09 -4.46 -3.29
C THR A 114 -6.63 -5.76 -2.72
N VAL A 115 -7.39 -5.67 -1.64
CA VAL A 115 -7.92 -6.83 -0.91
C VAL A 115 -9.24 -7.37 -1.50
N SER A 116 -9.67 -6.89 -2.69
CA SER A 116 -10.88 -7.35 -3.37
C SER A 116 -10.84 -6.98 -4.86
N PRO A 117 -11.25 -7.88 -5.79
CA PRO A 117 -11.44 -7.53 -7.20
C PRO A 117 -12.45 -6.41 -7.41
N THR A 118 -13.55 -6.41 -6.67
CA THR A 118 -14.55 -5.34 -6.70
C THR A 118 -13.95 -4.03 -6.25
N TYR A 119 -13.22 -4.02 -5.13
CA TYR A 119 -12.56 -2.83 -4.61
C TYR A 119 -11.50 -2.28 -5.58
N ALA A 120 -10.74 -3.16 -6.25
CA ALA A 120 -9.80 -2.74 -7.29
C ALA A 120 -10.50 -1.97 -8.43
N ALA A 121 -11.70 -2.36 -8.80
CA ALA A 121 -12.51 -1.64 -9.79
C ALA A 121 -13.06 -0.33 -9.21
N GLU A 122 -13.65 -0.37 -8.02
CA GLU A 122 -14.32 0.77 -7.37
C GLU A 122 -13.38 1.98 -7.19
N ILE A 123 -12.17 1.77 -6.64
CA ILE A 123 -11.21 2.86 -6.36
C ILE A 123 -10.69 3.57 -7.63
N GLN A 124 -11.01 3.07 -8.80
CA GLN A 124 -10.70 3.66 -10.10
C GLN A 124 -11.87 4.46 -10.69
N THR A 125 -13.08 4.39 -10.12
CA THR A 125 -14.30 4.99 -10.73
C THR A 125 -14.44 6.47 -10.46
N GLY A 126 -14.44 6.88 -9.20
CA GLY A 126 -14.72 8.28 -8.83
C GLY A 126 -14.16 8.65 -7.45
N PRO A 127 -14.25 9.94 -7.08
CA PRO A 127 -13.66 10.46 -5.86
C PRO A 127 -14.29 9.89 -4.58
N GLU A 128 -15.51 9.40 -4.65
CA GLU A 128 -16.21 8.74 -3.54
C GLU A 128 -15.54 7.44 -3.10
N PHE A 129 -14.83 6.75 -4.03
CA PHE A 129 -14.10 5.53 -3.77
C PHE A 129 -12.58 5.71 -3.83
N GLY A 130 -12.08 6.54 -4.76
CA GLY A 130 -10.65 6.76 -5.00
C GLY A 130 -10.02 7.87 -4.17
N PHE A 131 -10.84 8.68 -3.47
CA PHE A 131 -10.39 9.78 -2.60
C PHE A 131 -9.39 10.72 -3.29
N GLY A 132 -9.61 11.00 -4.59
CA GLY A 132 -8.77 11.87 -5.41
C GLY A 132 -7.58 11.15 -6.08
N LEU A 133 -7.40 9.84 -5.87
CA LEU A 133 -6.40 9.01 -6.53
C LEU A 133 -6.97 8.14 -7.65
N GLU A 134 -8.27 8.18 -7.93
CA GLU A 134 -8.92 7.40 -8.97
C GLU A 134 -8.31 7.60 -10.35
N GLY A 135 -7.91 8.83 -10.68
CA GLY A 135 -7.25 9.14 -11.95
C GLY A 135 -5.85 8.53 -12.05
N VAL A 136 -5.11 8.55 -10.95
CA VAL A 136 -3.77 7.95 -10.83
C VAL A 136 -3.86 6.42 -10.96
N LEU A 137 -4.81 5.81 -10.25
CA LEU A 137 -5.05 4.35 -10.32
C LEU A 137 -5.48 3.92 -11.71
N ARG A 138 -6.38 4.68 -12.36
CA ARG A 138 -6.84 4.41 -13.71
C ARG A 138 -5.72 4.47 -14.75
N SER A 139 -4.77 5.37 -14.59
CA SER A 139 -3.58 5.43 -15.46
C SER A 139 -2.65 4.20 -15.32
N ARG A 140 -2.82 3.43 -14.25
CA ARG A 140 -2.09 2.22 -13.93
C ARG A 140 -2.99 0.96 -13.90
N SER A 141 -4.17 1.02 -14.55
CA SER A 141 -5.20 -0.03 -14.46
C SER A 141 -4.72 -1.44 -14.82
N GLU A 142 -3.74 -1.55 -15.73
CA GLU A 142 -3.14 -2.84 -16.15
C GLU A 142 -2.24 -3.45 -15.07
N ASP A 143 -1.79 -2.64 -14.12
CA ASP A 143 -0.95 -3.05 -13.00
C ASP A 143 -1.73 -3.26 -11.70
N VAL A 144 -3.04 -2.92 -11.69
CA VAL A 144 -3.92 -3.02 -10.51
C VAL A 144 -4.74 -4.29 -10.56
N CYS A 145 -4.66 -5.10 -9.51
CA CYS A 145 -5.53 -6.28 -9.34
C CYS A 145 -6.11 -6.33 -7.93
N GLY A 146 -7.13 -7.18 -7.74
CA GLY A 146 -7.72 -7.46 -6.44
C GLY A 146 -7.50 -8.90 -6.02
N ILE A 147 -6.99 -9.12 -4.81
CA ILE A 147 -6.74 -10.45 -4.24
C ILE A 147 -7.44 -10.49 -2.88
N VAL A 148 -8.41 -11.41 -2.73
CA VAL A 148 -9.17 -11.55 -1.48
C VAL A 148 -8.29 -12.13 -0.39
N ASN A 149 -8.40 -11.58 0.82
CA ASN A 149 -7.70 -12.11 1.99
C ASN A 149 -8.14 -13.56 2.27
N GLY A 150 -7.21 -14.36 2.77
CA GLY A 150 -7.50 -15.70 3.25
C GLY A 150 -8.37 -15.68 4.50
N ILE A 151 -9.10 -16.78 4.72
CA ILE A 151 -9.88 -17.04 5.93
C ILE A 151 -9.36 -18.32 6.55
N ASP A 152 -9.09 -18.32 7.85
CA ASP A 152 -8.82 -19.54 8.60
C ASP A 152 -10.14 -20.32 8.75
N VAL A 153 -10.28 -21.37 7.94
CA VAL A 153 -11.51 -22.18 7.87
C VAL A 153 -11.64 -23.15 9.04
N GLU A 154 -10.61 -23.35 9.86
CA GLU A 154 -10.67 -24.14 11.08
C GLU A 154 -11.17 -23.27 12.24
N GLU A 155 -10.58 -22.08 12.41
CA GLU A 155 -10.98 -21.14 13.46
C GLU A 155 -12.41 -20.60 13.21
N TRP A 156 -12.71 -20.18 11.98
CA TRP A 156 -14.02 -19.61 11.59
C TRP A 156 -15.00 -20.66 11.06
N ASN A 157 -15.03 -21.84 11.70
CA ASN A 157 -15.91 -22.93 11.30
C ASN A 157 -17.21 -22.95 12.13
N PRO A 158 -18.37 -22.59 11.55
CA PRO A 158 -19.62 -22.53 12.29
C PRO A 158 -20.12 -23.88 12.78
N GLU A 159 -19.60 -25.01 12.30
CA GLU A 159 -19.92 -26.34 12.80
C GLU A 159 -19.22 -26.66 14.12
N THR A 160 -18.06 -26.03 14.38
CA THR A 160 -17.22 -26.34 15.54
C THR A 160 -16.98 -25.15 16.47
N ASP A 161 -17.33 -23.94 16.05
CA ASP A 161 -17.12 -22.71 16.83
C ASP A 161 -17.81 -22.77 18.18
N PRO A 162 -17.05 -22.72 19.30
CA PRO A 162 -17.62 -22.81 20.66
C PRO A 162 -18.31 -21.51 21.11
N TYR A 163 -18.13 -20.41 20.40
CA TYR A 163 -18.67 -19.09 20.75
C TYR A 163 -20.05 -18.81 20.12
N LEU A 164 -20.49 -19.65 19.15
CA LEU A 164 -21.80 -19.51 18.57
C LEU A 164 -22.88 -20.06 19.51
N PRO A 165 -23.99 -19.32 19.72
CA PRO A 165 -25.13 -19.80 20.50
C PRO A 165 -25.72 -21.11 19.94
N ALA A 166 -25.84 -21.18 18.62
CA ALA A 166 -26.22 -22.38 17.89
C ALA A 166 -25.30 -22.60 16.70
N ARG A 167 -24.83 -23.81 16.53
CA ARG A 167 -23.95 -24.20 15.43
C ARG A 167 -24.78 -24.43 14.17
N PHE A 168 -24.15 -24.17 13.01
CA PHE A 168 -24.79 -24.40 11.71
C PHE A 168 -23.75 -24.85 10.67
N SER A 169 -24.25 -25.39 9.57
CA SER A 169 -23.42 -25.82 8.45
C SER A 169 -24.06 -25.49 7.11
N VAL A 170 -23.38 -25.77 6.02
CA VAL A 170 -23.94 -25.66 4.65
C VAL A 170 -25.14 -26.61 4.46
N ARG A 171 -25.20 -27.69 5.22
CA ARG A 171 -26.28 -28.70 5.16
C ARG A 171 -27.45 -28.42 6.12
N ASP A 172 -27.20 -27.68 7.17
CA ASP A 172 -28.19 -27.31 8.18
C ASP A 172 -27.97 -25.87 8.64
N LEU A 173 -28.81 -24.96 8.18
CA LEU A 173 -28.77 -23.53 8.47
C LEU A 173 -29.65 -23.12 9.65
N SER A 174 -30.31 -24.08 10.34
CA SER A 174 -31.27 -23.77 11.41
C SER A 174 -30.66 -22.93 12.54
N GLY A 175 -29.42 -23.22 12.93
CA GLY A 175 -28.71 -22.45 13.96
C GLY A 175 -28.26 -21.05 13.53
N LYS A 176 -28.33 -20.70 12.25
CA LYS A 176 -27.94 -19.38 11.77
C LYS A 176 -28.97 -18.28 12.08
N ALA A 177 -30.21 -18.67 12.39
CA ALA A 177 -31.31 -17.75 12.69
C ALA A 177 -31.36 -17.34 14.16
N GLU A 178 -30.60 -17.97 15.05
CA GLU A 178 -30.45 -17.67 16.47
C GLU A 178 -29.25 -16.78 16.76
#